data_712d2e481f4a83c1b2a134692820501a
#
_entry.id   712d2e481f4a83c1b2a134692820501a
#
_cell.length_a   1.000
_cell.length_b   1.000
_cell.length_c   1.000
_cell.angle_alpha   90.00
_cell.angle_beta   90.00
_cell.angle_gamma   90.00
#
_symmetry.space_group_name_H-M   'P 1'
#
loop_
_entity.id
_entity.type
_entity.pdbx_description
1 polymer ?
#
loop_
_entity_poly.entity_id
_entity_poly.type
_entity_poly.pdbx_seq_one_letter_code
_entity_poly.pdbx_strand_id
1 'polypeptide(L)'
;MVDLQASAVLVRRMNIATTKGNARSSLSLPNILTYARIAAIPVVVGCIYAQAIMDGPLWLRWVALAVFIAAAVTDFLDGYYARIWDQHSAFGRMLDPIADKLLVASCLLMLAADGIIHGWTLWAAIVILCREILVSGLREYLAALRVSVPVTKLAKWKTTIQLIAIGFLLAGDAGDQLVGAVVPQLGPVVTQLGLLLLWISAIFTIYTGWDYFRAGIHHLIEEDEG
;
A
#
# COMPACT_ATOMS: atom_id res chain seq x y z
N MET A 1 -3.62 -54.57 19.96
CA MET A 1 -4.52 -53.54 20.59
C MET A 1 -3.74 -52.38 21.19
N VAL A 2 -2.48 -52.54 21.54
CA VAL A 2 -1.62 -51.46 22.14
C VAL A 2 -1.13 -50.45 21.11
N ASP A 3 -1.02 -50.81 19.84
CA ASP A 3 -0.44 -49.95 18.78
C ASP A 3 -1.36 -48.85 18.26
N LEU A 4 -2.67 -49.07 18.32
CA LEU A 4 -3.67 -48.07 17.90
C LEU A 4 -3.80 -46.89 18.87
N GLN A 5 -3.58 -47.11 20.16
CA GLN A 5 -3.61 -46.04 21.16
C GLN A 5 -2.33 -45.16 21.09
N ALA A 6 -1.18 -45.75 20.83
CA ALA A 6 0.06 -45.03 20.65
C ALA A 6 0.00 -44.11 19.41
N SER A 7 -0.54 -44.60 18.30
CA SER A 7 -0.74 -43.83 17.06
C SER A 7 -1.70 -42.65 17.24
N ALA A 8 -2.82 -42.86 17.97
CA ALA A 8 -3.79 -41.79 18.25
C ALA A 8 -3.22 -40.66 19.16
N VAL A 9 -2.36 -41.03 20.13
CA VAL A 9 -1.67 -40.06 20.99
C VAL A 9 -0.63 -39.26 20.24
N LEU A 10 0.09 -39.90 19.30
CA LEU A 10 1.09 -39.24 18.44
C LEU A 10 0.40 -38.23 17.48
N VAL A 11 -0.67 -38.63 16.83
CA VAL A 11 -1.46 -37.73 15.93
C VAL A 11 -2.05 -36.56 16.71
N ARG A 12 -2.54 -36.78 17.93
CA ARG A 12 -3.06 -35.73 18.78
C ARG A 12 -1.98 -34.76 19.27
N ARG A 13 -0.77 -35.26 19.58
CA ARG A 13 0.38 -34.41 19.92
C ARG A 13 0.91 -33.62 18.72
N MET A 14 0.94 -34.20 17.54
CA MET A 14 1.28 -33.51 16.31
C MET A 14 0.27 -32.41 15.99
N ASN A 15 -1.04 -32.67 16.08
CA ASN A 15 -2.07 -31.66 15.87
C ASN A 15 -2.00 -30.51 16.89
N ILE A 16 -1.69 -30.77 18.17
CA ILE A 16 -1.56 -29.73 19.18
C ILE A 16 -0.28 -28.92 18.96
N ALA A 17 0.81 -29.53 18.51
CA ALA A 17 2.05 -28.84 18.18
C ALA A 17 1.91 -27.94 16.95
N THR A 18 1.21 -28.40 15.90
CA THR A 18 0.92 -27.61 14.69
C THR A 18 -0.03 -26.45 14.99
N THR A 19 -1.04 -26.63 15.86
CA THR A 19 -1.97 -25.54 16.25
C THR A 19 -1.29 -24.49 17.10
N LYS A 20 -0.38 -24.86 18.02
CA LYS A 20 0.40 -23.90 18.81
C LYS A 20 1.48 -23.17 18.00
N GLY A 21 2.06 -23.80 16.99
CA GLY A 21 3.00 -23.17 16.05
C GLY A 21 2.32 -22.09 15.20
N ASN A 22 1.13 -22.38 14.67
CA ASN A 22 0.38 -21.43 13.84
C ASN A 22 -0.13 -20.20 14.61
N ALA A 23 -0.55 -20.36 15.87
CA ALA A 23 -1.02 -19.22 16.67
C ALA A 23 0.12 -18.24 17.05
N ARG A 24 1.35 -18.74 17.24
CA ARG A 24 2.52 -17.90 17.52
C ARG A 24 3.05 -17.20 16.28
N SER A 25 2.88 -17.75 15.09
CA SER A 25 3.32 -17.13 13.84
C SER A 25 2.35 -16.03 13.35
N SER A 26 1.06 -16.07 13.74
CA SER A 26 0.07 -15.03 13.39
C SER A 26 0.24 -13.72 14.17
N LEU A 27 0.89 -13.75 15.33
CA LEU A 27 1.18 -12.58 16.19
C LEU A 27 2.65 -12.12 16.08
N SER A 28 3.35 -12.48 14.99
CA SER A 28 4.69 -11.93 14.73
C SER A 28 4.60 -10.42 14.50
N LEU A 29 5.64 -9.69 14.89
CA LEU A 29 5.70 -8.22 14.78
C LEU A 29 5.36 -7.72 13.36
N PRO A 30 5.87 -8.33 12.26
CA PRO A 30 5.48 -7.94 10.91
C PRO A 30 3.98 -8.08 10.66
N ASN A 31 3.34 -9.17 11.10
CA ASN A 31 1.89 -9.36 10.90
C ASN A 31 1.06 -8.30 11.65
N ILE A 32 1.47 -7.94 12.88
CA ILE A 32 0.79 -6.90 13.67
C ILE A 32 0.84 -5.56 12.92
N LEU A 33 1.97 -5.23 12.31
CA LEU A 33 2.14 -3.98 11.55
C LEU A 33 1.27 -3.99 10.28
N THR A 34 1.16 -5.11 9.57
CA THR A 34 0.21 -5.27 8.45
C THR A 34 -1.24 -5.06 8.90
N TYR A 35 -1.65 -5.67 10.03
CA TYR A 35 -3.01 -5.48 10.57
C TYR A 35 -3.26 -4.04 11.00
N ALA A 36 -2.28 -3.39 11.62
CA ALA A 36 -2.37 -1.97 11.98
C ALA A 36 -2.54 -1.08 10.74
N ARG A 37 -1.86 -1.39 9.62
CA ARG A 37 -2.04 -0.69 8.35
C ARG A 37 -3.44 -0.88 7.78
N ILE A 38 -3.99 -2.09 7.81
CA ILE A 38 -5.38 -2.35 7.38
C ILE A 38 -6.35 -1.57 8.26
N ALA A 39 -6.13 -1.53 9.58
CA ALA A 39 -6.95 -0.76 10.51
C ALA A 39 -6.80 0.76 10.32
N ALA A 40 -5.65 1.24 9.84
CA ALA A 40 -5.43 2.65 9.52
C ALA A 40 -6.30 3.14 8.35
N ILE A 41 -6.63 2.26 7.38
CA ILE A 41 -7.45 2.62 6.21
C ILE A 41 -8.80 3.22 6.61
N PRO A 42 -9.67 2.55 7.37
CA PRO A 42 -10.96 3.12 7.76
C PRO A 42 -10.82 4.38 8.62
N VAL A 43 -9.73 4.53 9.37
CA VAL A 43 -9.47 5.75 10.15
C VAL A 43 -9.17 6.93 9.23
N VAL A 44 -8.27 6.76 8.26
CA VAL A 44 -7.94 7.81 7.27
C VAL A 44 -9.19 8.18 6.47
N VAL A 45 -9.90 7.18 5.94
CA VAL A 45 -11.15 7.37 5.18
C VAL A 45 -12.19 8.10 6.03
N GLY A 46 -12.40 7.67 7.28
CA GLY A 46 -13.36 8.28 8.18
C GLY A 46 -13.04 9.74 8.54
N CYS A 47 -11.75 10.06 8.75
CA CYS A 47 -11.32 11.43 9.00
C CYS A 47 -11.56 12.35 7.80
N ILE A 48 -11.21 11.89 6.57
CA ILE A 48 -11.45 12.67 5.36
C ILE A 48 -12.94 12.81 5.10
N TYR A 49 -13.71 11.71 5.21
CA TYR A 49 -15.16 11.72 5.04
C TYR A 49 -15.85 12.69 6.01
N ALA A 50 -15.49 12.63 7.29
CA ALA A 50 -16.06 13.52 8.29
C ALA A 50 -15.72 14.99 8.03
N GLN A 51 -14.51 15.29 7.56
CA GLN A 51 -14.10 16.67 7.28
C GLN A 51 -14.68 17.18 5.95
N ALA A 52 -14.55 16.41 4.86
CA ALA A 52 -14.87 16.89 3.52
C ALA A 52 -16.35 16.79 3.16
N ILE A 53 -17.06 15.78 3.67
CA ILE A 53 -18.45 15.49 3.29
C ILE A 53 -19.45 15.88 4.39
N MET A 54 -19.01 15.79 5.67
CA MET A 54 -19.88 16.15 6.81
C MET A 54 -19.55 17.54 7.37
N ASP A 55 -18.75 18.35 6.67
CA ASP A 55 -18.31 19.70 7.11
C ASP A 55 -17.66 19.72 8.49
N GLY A 56 -16.91 18.65 8.78
CA GLY A 56 -16.21 18.51 10.06
C GLY A 56 -15.00 19.43 10.19
N PRO A 57 -14.42 19.50 11.39
CA PRO A 57 -13.32 20.41 11.67
C PRO A 57 -12.05 20.04 10.90
N LEU A 58 -11.31 21.07 10.45
CA LEU A 58 -10.14 20.95 9.58
C LEU A 58 -8.97 20.17 10.21
N TRP A 59 -8.90 20.08 11.55
CA TRP A 59 -7.86 19.30 12.22
C TRP A 59 -7.93 17.79 11.90
N LEU A 60 -9.07 17.27 11.42
CA LEU A 60 -9.22 15.90 10.99
C LEU A 60 -8.28 15.55 9.82
N ARG A 61 -7.92 16.51 8.96
CA ARG A 61 -6.93 16.31 7.90
C ARG A 61 -5.54 16.03 8.47
N TRP A 62 -5.16 16.70 9.56
CA TRP A 62 -3.89 16.44 10.24
C TRP A 62 -3.86 15.04 10.88
N VAL A 63 -5.00 14.57 11.42
CA VAL A 63 -5.13 13.20 11.93
C VAL A 63 -5.00 12.20 10.79
N ALA A 64 -5.74 12.40 9.68
CA ALA A 64 -5.64 11.55 8.51
C ALA A 64 -4.21 11.47 7.98
N LEU A 65 -3.52 12.62 7.86
CA LEU A 65 -2.13 12.70 7.46
C LEU A 65 -1.19 11.96 8.42
N ALA A 66 -1.35 12.16 9.73
CA ALA A 66 -0.51 11.51 10.74
C ALA A 66 -0.68 9.98 10.71
N VAL A 67 -1.91 9.49 10.60
CA VAL A 67 -2.21 8.04 10.49
C VAL A 67 -1.65 7.48 9.18
N PHE A 68 -1.80 8.21 8.06
CA PHE A 68 -1.23 7.81 6.77
C PHE A 68 0.30 7.73 6.82
N ILE A 69 0.97 8.72 7.38
CA ILE A 69 2.44 8.71 7.54
C ILE A 69 2.86 7.54 8.43
N ALA A 70 2.18 7.32 9.56
CA ALA A 70 2.47 6.19 10.44
C ALA A 70 2.33 4.85 9.69
N ALA A 71 1.27 4.68 8.89
CA ALA A 71 1.06 3.48 8.07
C ALA A 71 2.16 3.31 7.01
N ALA A 72 2.59 4.38 6.33
CA ALA A 72 3.65 4.34 5.33
C ALA A 72 5.03 4.05 5.96
N VAL A 73 5.32 4.61 7.14
CA VAL A 73 6.57 4.34 7.87
C VAL A 73 6.60 2.90 8.39
N THR A 74 5.48 2.38 8.91
CA THR A 74 5.39 0.98 9.33
C THR A 74 5.62 0.02 8.19
N ASP A 75 5.12 0.30 6.98
CA ASP A 75 5.39 -0.50 5.77
C ASP A 75 6.89 -0.58 5.45
N PHE A 76 7.57 0.55 5.52
CA PHE A 76 9.02 0.58 5.30
C PHE A 76 9.78 -0.24 6.37
N LEU A 77 9.37 -0.14 7.64
CA LEU A 77 9.97 -0.88 8.75
C LEU A 77 9.71 -2.38 8.64
N ASP A 78 8.49 -2.79 8.25
CA ASP A 78 8.14 -4.21 8.06
C ASP A 78 9.03 -4.87 7.02
N GLY A 79 9.21 -4.22 5.87
CA GLY A 79 10.09 -4.69 4.82
C GLY A 79 11.56 -4.81 5.26
N TYR A 80 11.99 -3.99 6.23
CA TYR A 80 13.34 -4.05 6.81
C TYR A 80 13.47 -5.20 7.83
N TYR A 81 12.57 -5.28 8.81
CA TYR A 81 12.60 -6.32 9.86
C TYR A 81 12.33 -7.71 9.31
N ALA A 82 11.47 -7.82 8.32
CA ALA A 82 11.17 -9.08 7.66
C ALA A 82 12.39 -9.74 7.03
N ARG A 83 13.30 -8.94 6.46
CA ARG A 83 14.56 -9.44 5.88
C ARG A 83 15.57 -9.90 6.94
N ILE A 84 15.47 -9.37 8.18
CA ILE A 84 16.40 -9.69 9.26
C ILE A 84 15.94 -10.94 10.02
N TRP A 85 14.63 -11.13 10.20
CA TRP A 85 14.11 -12.16 11.12
C TRP A 85 13.46 -13.37 10.45
N ASP A 86 13.27 -13.36 9.13
CA ASP A 86 12.65 -14.46 8.34
C ASP A 86 11.33 -15.02 8.95
N GLN A 87 10.55 -14.15 9.62
CA GLN A 87 9.37 -14.51 10.43
C GLN A 87 8.04 -14.09 9.78
N HIS A 88 7.89 -14.25 8.48
CA HIS A 88 6.59 -14.03 7.86
C HIS A 88 5.69 -15.25 7.94
N SER A 89 4.48 -15.07 8.46
CA SER A 89 3.41 -16.07 8.25
C SER A 89 2.98 -16.07 6.78
N ALA A 90 2.46 -17.20 6.31
CA ALA A 90 1.92 -17.30 4.96
C ALA A 90 0.78 -16.27 4.72
N PHE A 91 -0.02 -15.99 5.76
CA PHE A 91 -1.11 -15.04 5.73
C PHE A 91 -0.61 -13.58 5.68
N GLY A 92 0.43 -13.23 6.44
CA GLY A 92 1.06 -11.90 6.38
C GLY A 92 1.62 -11.60 5.00
N ARG A 93 2.39 -12.52 4.42
CA ARG A 93 2.93 -12.38 3.05
C ARG A 93 1.86 -12.12 1.97
N MET A 94 0.66 -12.67 2.13
CA MET A 94 -0.46 -12.43 1.24
C MET A 94 -1.09 -11.04 1.48
N LEU A 95 -1.22 -10.63 2.74
CA LEU A 95 -1.91 -9.38 3.10
C LEU A 95 -1.07 -8.13 2.86
N ASP A 96 0.26 -8.19 3.02
CA ASP A 96 1.15 -7.03 2.86
C ASP A 96 0.96 -6.30 1.52
N PRO A 97 1.06 -6.97 0.35
CA PRO A 97 0.90 -6.28 -0.93
C PRO A 97 -0.53 -5.81 -1.17
N ILE A 98 -1.52 -6.36 -0.47
CA ILE A 98 -2.92 -5.94 -0.54
C ILE A 98 -3.14 -4.70 0.31
N ALA A 99 -2.66 -4.67 1.55
CA ALA A 99 -2.83 -3.58 2.49
C ALA A 99 -2.25 -2.26 1.96
N ASP A 100 -1.04 -2.32 1.38
CA ASP A 100 -0.37 -1.15 0.78
C ASP A 100 -1.20 -0.54 -0.35
N LYS A 101 -1.71 -1.37 -1.27
CA LYS A 101 -2.54 -0.89 -2.39
C LYS A 101 -3.89 -0.37 -1.93
N LEU A 102 -4.52 -1.02 -0.94
CA LEU A 102 -5.79 -0.57 -0.39
C LEU A 102 -5.65 0.81 0.27
N LEU A 103 -4.57 1.07 1.00
CA LEU A 103 -4.32 2.38 1.62
C LEU A 103 -4.24 3.47 0.55
N VAL A 104 -3.40 3.28 -0.47
CA VAL A 104 -3.24 4.23 -1.58
C VAL A 104 -4.55 4.43 -2.34
N ALA A 105 -5.23 3.34 -2.70
CA ALA A 105 -6.49 3.40 -3.44
C ALA A 105 -7.58 4.15 -2.66
N SER A 106 -7.73 3.85 -1.37
CA SER A 106 -8.71 4.50 -0.50
C SER A 106 -8.42 6.00 -0.35
N CYS A 107 -7.15 6.40 -0.19
CA CYS A 107 -6.78 7.81 -0.13
C CYS A 107 -7.09 8.53 -1.46
N LEU A 108 -6.71 7.97 -2.61
CA LEU A 108 -6.97 8.59 -3.91
C LEU A 108 -8.47 8.72 -4.20
N LEU A 109 -9.27 7.70 -3.85
CA LEU A 109 -10.73 7.74 -3.99
C LEU A 109 -11.35 8.81 -3.08
N MET A 110 -10.90 8.92 -1.83
CA MET A 110 -11.41 9.94 -0.91
C MET A 110 -11.01 11.36 -1.34
N LEU A 111 -9.78 11.56 -1.83
CA LEU A 111 -9.32 12.85 -2.37
C LEU A 111 -10.07 13.24 -3.65
N ALA A 112 -10.51 12.27 -4.43
CA ALA A 112 -11.38 12.52 -5.58
C ALA A 112 -12.82 12.86 -5.14
N ALA A 113 -13.36 12.18 -4.12
CA ALA A 113 -14.67 12.47 -3.54
C ALA A 113 -14.72 13.85 -2.85
N ASP A 114 -13.62 14.25 -2.23
CA ASP A 114 -13.41 15.58 -1.61
C ASP A 114 -13.27 16.71 -2.65
N GLY A 115 -13.05 16.36 -3.93
CA GLY A 115 -12.87 17.34 -5.00
C GLY A 115 -11.47 17.94 -5.10
N ILE A 116 -10.50 17.52 -4.30
CA ILE A 116 -9.10 17.94 -4.45
C ILE A 116 -8.53 17.37 -5.77
N ILE A 117 -8.78 16.09 -6.03
CA ILE A 117 -8.45 15.45 -7.32
C ILE A 117 -9.68 15.53 -8.22
N HIS A 118 -9.70 16.47 -9.16
CA HIS A 118 -10.82 16.70 -10.09
C HIS A 118 -10.36 16.99 -11.51
N GLY A 119 -11.26 16.96 -12.48
CA GLY A 119 -10.97 17.26 -13.86
C GLY A 119 -9.82 16.41 -14.43
N TRP A 120 -8.81 17.05 -15.00
CA TRP A 120 -7.65 16.36 -15.60
C TRP A 120 -6.79 15.58 -14.58
N THR A 121 -6.77 16.00 -13.32
CA THR A 121 -5.95 15.34 -12.29
C THR A 121 -6.49 13.95 -11.93
N LEU A 122 -7.77 13.66 -12.20
CA LEU A 122 -8.35 12.32 -12.09
C LEU A 122 -7.60 11.29 -12.93
N TRP A 123 -7.14 11.68 -14.13
CA TRP A 123 -6.38 10.76 -14.98
C TRP A 123 -5.08 10.28 -14.32
N ALA A 124 -4.40 11.16 -13.58
CA ALA A 124 -3.20 10.76 -12.85
C ALA A 124 -3.51 9.69 -11.79
N ALA A 125 -4.59 9.88 -11.02
CA ALA A 125 -5.03 8.92 -10.01
C ALA A 125 -5.47 7.58 -10.65
N ILE A 126 -6.25 7.61 -11.74
CA ILE A 126 -6.70 6.42 -12.47
C ILE A 126 -5.50 5.63 -13.00
N VAL A 127 -4.54 6.31 -13.64
CA VAL A 127 -3.34 5.67 -14.19
C VAL A 127 -2.53 4.99 -13.09
N ILE A 128 -2.35 5.67 -11.95
CA ILE A 128 -1.66 5.10 -10.80
C ILE A 128 -2.37 3.83 -10.32
N LEU A 129 -3.69 3.88 -10.09
CA LEU A 129 -4.46 2.75 -9.59
C LEU A 129 -4.48 1.57 -10.55
N CYS A 130 -4.77 1.82 -11.83
CA CYS A 130 -4.80 0.78 -12.85
C CYS A 130 -3.45 0.06 -12.95
N ARG A 131 -2.36 0.81 -12.97
CA ARG A 131 -1.02 0.23 -13.04
C ARG A 131 -0.66 -0.54 -11.76
N GLU A 132 -1.00 -0.02 -10.59
CA GLU A 132 -0.73 -0.73 -9.32
C GLU A 132 -1.37 -2.12 -9.31
N ILE A 133 -2.62 -2.20 -9.74
CA ILE A 133 -3.36 -3.46 -9.82
C ILE A 133 -2.75 -4.36 -10.89
N LEU A 134 -2.53 -3.83 -12.11
CA LEU A 134 -2.07 -4.58 -13.26
C LEU A 134 -0.67 -5.18 -13.03
N VAL A 135 0.29 -4.36 -12.58
CA VAL A 135 1.67 -4.83 -12.32
C VAL A 135 1.73 -5.78 -11.13
N SER A 136 0.84 -5.62 -10.14
CA SER A 136 0.75 -6.57 -9.03
C SER A 136 0.27 -7.93 -9.50
N GLY A 137 -0.82 -7.97 -10.27
CA GLY A 137 -1.34 -9.23 -10.84
C GLY A 137 -0.31 -9.91 -11.72
N LEU A 138 0.36 -9.14 -12.60
CA LEU A 138 1.43 -9.68 -13.45
C LEU A 138 2.59 -10.26 -12.62
N ARG A 139 3.00 -9.56 -11.55
CA ARG A 139 4.08 -10.06 -10.67
C ARG A 139 3.69 -11.35 -9.96
N GLU A 140 2.46 -11.45 -9.45
CA GLU A 140 1.96 -12.67 -8.80
C GLU A 140 1.88 -13.84 -9.78
N TYR A 141 1.42 -13.58 -11.00
CA TYR A 141 1.38 -14.59 -12.07
C TYR A 141 2.79 -15.09 -12.42
N LEU A 142 3.74 -14.20 -12.68
CA LEU A 142 5.12 -14.55 -12.98
C LEU A 142 5.81 -15.29 -11.82
N ALA A 143 5.48 -14.93 -10.57
CA ALA A 143 5.99 -15.63 -9.39
C ALA A 143 5.45 -17.07 -9.32
N ALA A 144 4.20 -17.33 -9.71
CA ALA A 144 3.64 -18.67 -9.81
C ALA A 144 4.37 -19.52 -10.87
N LEU A 145 4.83 -18.90 -11.96
CA LEU A 145 5.67 -19.52 -12.99
C LEU A 145 7.17 -19.60 -12.60
N ARG A 146 7.54 -19.20 -11.37
CA ARG A 146 8.93 -19.12 -10.88
C ARG A 146 9.84 -18.18 -11.65
N VAL A 147 9.28 -17.24 -12.40
CA VAL A 147 10.01 -16.19 -13.12
C VAL A 147 10.19 -14.99 -12.19
N SER A 148 11.44 -14.62 -11.90
CA SER A 148 11.74 -13.45 -11.09
C SER A 148 12.05 -12.25 -11.97
N VAL A 149 11.20 -11.21 -11.92
CA VAL A 149 11.48 -9.94 -12.59
C VAL A 149 12.17 -9.00 -11.59
N PRO A 150 13.40 -8.52 -11.87
CA PRO A 150 14.13 -7.68 -10.93
C PRO A 150 13.44 -6.31 -10.76
N VAL A 151 13.31 -5.88 -9.51
CA VAL A 151 12.74 -4.57 -9.17
C VAL A 151 13.77 -3.47 -9.49
N THR A 152 13.44 -2.59 -10.43
CA THR A 152 14.30 -1.46 -10.79
C THR A 152 14.39 -0.41 -9.67
N LYS A 153 15.51 0.33 -9.58
CA LYS A 153 15.66 1.43 -8.62
C LYS A 153 14.57 2.51 -8.83
N LEU A 154 14.11 2.72 -10.05
CA LEU A 154 13.05 3.65 -10.41
C LEU A 154 11.69 3.28 -9.78
N ALA A 155 11.41 1.98 -9.62
CA ALA A 155 10.19 1.52 -8.96
C ALA A 155 10.11 1.93 -7.47
N LYS A 156 11.26 2.05 -6.79
CA LYS A 156 11.31 2.55 -5.39
C LYS A 156 11.03 4.05 -5.33
N TRP A 157 11.66 4.85 -6.21
CA TRP A 157 11.45 6.29 -6.26
C TRP A 157 9.99 6.65 -6.58
N LYS A 158 9.37 5.93 -7.51
CA LYS A 158 7.96 6.10 -7.85
C LYS A 158 7.06 5.99 -6.61
N THR A 159 7.21 4.93 -5.81
CA THR A 159 6.38 4.71 -4.61
C THR A 159 6.59 5.82 -3.58
N THR A 160 7.84 6.25 -3.37
CA THR A 160 8.15 7.35 -2.46
C THR A 160 7.50 8.66 -2.90
N ILE A 161 7.62 9.04 -4.18
CA ILE A 161 7.01 10.26 -4.72
C ILE A 161 5.48 10.18 -4.59
N GLN A 162 4.88 9.03 -4.86
CA GLN A 162 3.45 8.81 -4.75
C GLN A 162 2.95 8.99 -3.31
N LEU A 163 3.63 8.42 -2.32
CA LEU A 163 3.28 8.58 -0.91
C LEU A 163 3.43 10.04 -0.45
N ILE A 164 4.47 10.73 -0.88
CA ILE A 164 4.65 12.16 -0.61
C ILE A 164 3.53 12.98 -1.24
N ALA A 165 3.18 12.71 -2.51
CA ALA A 165 2.08 13.39 -3.20
C ALA A 165 0.76 13.24 -2.43
N ILE A 166 0.41 12.01 -2.04
CA ILE A 166 -0.79 11.73 -1.25
C ILE A 166 -0.74 12.46 0.10
N GLY A 167 0.42 12.48 0.76
CA GLY A 167 0.59 13.21 2.03
C GLY A 167 0.31 14.72 1.89
N PHE A 168 0.82 15.37 0.84
CA PHE A 168 0.51 16.77 0.53
C PHE A 168 -0.98 16.98 0.25
N LEU A 169 -1.62 16.08 -0.50
CA LEU A 169 -3.04 16.18 -0.81
C LEU A 169 -3.94 15.91 0.41
N LEU A 170 -3.52 15.04 1.32
CA LEU A 170 -4.22 14.82 2.60
C LEU A 170 -4.16 16.04 3.49
N ALA A 171 -3.00 16.74 3.55
CA ALA A 171 -2.90 18.03 4.21
C ALA A 171 -3.83 19.06 3.54
N GLY A 172 -3.83 19.13 2.21
CA GLY A 172 -4.74 19.91 1.39
C GLY A 172 -5.04 21.30 1.96
N ASP A 173 -6.34 21.61 2.14
CA ASP A 173 -6.80 22.90 2.67
C ASP A 173 -6.22 23.25 4.06
N ALA A 174 -5.99 22.25 4.92
CA ALA A 174 -5.40 22.47 6.22
C ALA A 174 -3.94 22.95 6.11
N GLY A 175 -3.19 22.37 5.17
CA GLY A 175 -1.83 22.76 4.85
C GLY A 175 -1.79 24.13 4.18
N ASP A 176 -2.69 24.40 3.24
CA ASP A 176 -2.78 25.67 2.53
C ASP A 176 -3.16 26.83 3.47
N GLN A 177 -4.07 26.61 4.44
CA GLN A 177 -4.37 27.59 5.46
C GLN A 177 -3.18 27.87 6.38
N LEU A 178 -2.42 26.85 6.76
CA LEU A 178 -1.22 27.02 7.60
C LEU A 178 -0.16 27.85 6.87
N VAL A 179 0.11 27.55 5.60
CA VAL A 179 1.07 28.29 4.76
C VAL A 179 0.57 29.71 4.49
N GLY A 180 -0.72 29.88 4.17
CA GLY A 180 -1.34 31.19 3.94
C GLY A 180 -1.34 32.11 5.18
N ALA A 181 -1.37 31.55 6.39
CA ALA A 181 -1.20 32.32 7.63
C ALA A 181 0.21 32.89 7.79
N VAL A 182 1.23 32.22 7.24
CA VAL A 182 2.64 32.66 7.32
C VAL A 182 3.00 33.55 6.11
N VAL A 183 2.53 33.19 4.91
CA VAL A 183 2.82 33.90 3.66
C VAL A 183 1.53 34.07 2.86
N PRO A 184 0.75 35.13 3.12
CA PRO A 184 -0.59 35.35 2.51
C PRO A 184 -0.59 35.46 0.97
N GLN A 185 0.58 35.72 0.37
CA GLN A 185 0.72 35.88 -1.09
C GLN A 185 0.86 34.57 -1.84
N LEU A 186 1.16 33.47 -1.15
CA LEU A 186 1.22 32.15 -1.72
C LEU A 186 -0.19 31.56 -1.67
N GLY A 187 -0.84 31.36 -2.81
CA GLY A 187 -2.12 30.65 -2.93
C GLY A 187 -2.06 29.21 -2.37
N PRO A 188 -2.88 28.29 -2.84
CA PRO A 188 -2.96 26.90 -2.34
C PRO A 188 -1.74 26.07 -2.77
N VAL A 189 -0.56 26.43 -2.25
CA VAL A 189 0.74 25.84 -2.65
C VAL A 189 0.86 24.37 -2.25
N VAL A 190 0.33 24.00 -1.09
CA VAL A 190 0.42 22.61 -0.58
C VAL A 190 -0.36 21.68 -1.49
N THR A 191 -1.60 22.05 -1.81
CA THR A 191 -2.45 21.29 -2.75
C THR A 191 -1.85 21.24 -4.15
N GLN A 192 -1.38 22.37 -4.69
CA GLN A 192 -0.78 22.43 -6.03
C GLN A 192 0.49 21.57 -6.11
N LEU A 193 1.34 21.61 -5.09
CA LEU A 193 2.53 20.76 -5.02
C LEU A 193 2.16 19.28 -4.96
N GLY A 194 1.14 18.93 -4.19
CA GLY A 194 0.61 17.57 -4.13
C GLY A 194 0.13 17.08 -5.50
N LEU A 195 -0.63 17.89 -6.22
CA LEU A 195 -1.11 17.57 -7.59
C LEU A 195 0.04 17.45 -8.60
N LEU A 196 1.04 18.32 -8.52
CA LEU A 196 2.24 18.22 -9.35
C LEU A 196 2.99 16.91 -9.10
N LEU A 197 3.22 16.57 -7.83
CA LEU A 197 3.87 15.32 -7.46
C LEU A 197 3.04 14.09 -7.86
N LEU A 198 1.71 14.19 -7.83
CA LEU A 198 0.82 13.12 -8.31
C LEU A 198 1.02 12.88 -9.81
N TRP A 199 1.11 13.91 -10.62
CA TRP A 199 1.41 13.80 -12.06
C TRP A 199 2.79 13.23 -12.33
N ILE A 200 3.81 13.69 -11.60
CA ILE A 200 5.16 13.14 -11.68
C ILE A 200 5.13 11.64 -11.35
N SER A 201 4.43 11.25 -10.29
CA SER A 201 4.27 9.84 -9.92
C SER A 201 3.53 9.04 -11.00
N ALA A 202 2.50 9.59 -11.64
CA ALA A 202 1.78 8.94 -12.74
C ALA A 202 2.69 8.68 -13.94
N ILE A 203 3.54 9.64 -14.33
CA ILE A 203 4.51 9.49 -15.42
C ILE A 203 5.53 8.38 -15.09
N PHE A 204 6.14 8.41 -13.90
CA PHE A 204 7.04 7.35 -13.46
C PHE A 204 6.34 5.98 -13.40
N THR A 205 5.07 5.99 -13.05
CA THR A 205 4.24 4.80 -12.96
C THR A 205 4.02 4.15 -14.33
N ILE A 206 3.74 4.94 -15.37
CA ILE A 206 3.62 4.46 -16.75
C ILE A 206 4.96 3.90 -17.22
N TYR A 207 6.04 4.65 -17.06
CA TYR A 207 7.38 4.24 -17.51
C TYR A 207 7.79 2.90 -16.89
N THR A 208 7.73 2.80 -15.56
CA THR A 208 8.07 1.55 -14.87
C THR A 208 7.10 0.40 -15.15
N GLY A 209 5.82 0.70 -15.41
CA GLY A 209 4.82 -0.29 -15.81
C GLY A 209 5.12 -0.90 -17.17
N TRP A 210 5.55 -0.08 -18.12
CA TRP A 210 5.94 -0.55 -19.45
C TRP A 210 7.13 -1.51 -19.40
N ASP A 211 8.16 -1.22 -18.58
CA ASP A 211 9.31 -2.10 -18.40
C ASP A 211 8.87 -3.49 -17.86
N TYR A 212 7.96 -3.52 -16.87
CA TYR A 212 7.44 -4.77 -16.33
C TYR A 212 6.61 -5.55 -17.36
N PHE A 213 5.77 -4.83 -18.11
CA PHE A 213 4.93 -5.44 -19.14
C PHE A 213 5.76 -6.05 -20.26
N ARG A 214 6.77 -5.33 -20.75
CA ARG A 214 7.68 -5.82 -21.78
C ARG A 214 8.46 -7.06 -21.31
N ALA A 215 9.00 -7.03 -20.09
CA ALA A 215 9.71 -8.17 -19.52
C ALA A 215 8.78 -9.39 -19.31
N GLY A 216 7.54 -9.17 -18.85
CA GLY A 216 6.57 -10.24 -18.63
C GLY A 216 6.09 -10.89 -19.91
N ILE A 217 5.78 -10.12 -20.95
CA ILE A 217 5.31 -10.67 -22.24
C ILE A 217 6.39 -11.51 -22.92
N HIS A 218 7.65 -11.12 -22.84
CA HIS A 218 8.74 -11.88 -23.46
C HIS A 218 8.77 -13.33 -22.93
N HIS A 219 8.62 -13.51 -21.64
CA HIS A 219 8.59 -14.85 -21.04
C HIS A 219 7.33 -15.64 -21.36
N LEU A 220 6.18 -14.97 -21.53
CA LEU A 220 4.93 -15.65 -21.90
C LEU A 220 4.93 -16.19 -23.33
N ILE A 221 5.54 -15.43 -24.27
CA ILE A 221 5.65 -15.86 -25.67
C ILE A 221 6.64 -17.04 -25.80
N GLU A 222 7.73 -17.06 -25.03
CA GLU A 222 8.70 -18.15 -25.04
C GLU A 222 8.11 -19.48 -24.49
N GLU A 223 7.12 -19.41 -23.57
CA GLU A 223 6.44 -20.60 -23.02
C GLU A 223 5.41 -21.21 -23.99
N ASP A 224 4.77 -20.39 -24.83
CA ASP A 224 3.80 -20.87 -25.83
C ASP A 224 4.47 -21.53 -27.06
N GLU A 225 5.77 -21.31 -27.29
CA GLU A 225 6.54 -21.86 -28.40
C GLU A 225 7.32 -23.15 -28.03
N GLY A 226 7.32 -23.59 -26.78
CA GLY A 226 8.05 -24.76 -26.27
C GLY A 226 7.13 -25.93 -25.88
#